data_1175b2824ef47b7ceb9c13377f05ed46
#
_entry.id   1175b2824ef47b7ceb9c13377f05ed46
#
_cell.length_a   1.000
_cell.length_b   1.000
_cell.length_c   1.000
_cell.angle_alpha   90.00
_cell.angle_beta   90.00
_cell.angle_gamma   90.00
#
_symmetry.space_group_name_H-M   'P 1'
#
loop_
_entity.id
_entity.type
_entity.pdbx_description
1 polymer ?
#
loop_
_entity_poly.entity_id
_entity_poly.type
_entity_poly.pdbx_seq_one_letter_code
_entity_poly.pdbx_strand_id
1 'polypeptide(L)' 'MSRPPVWASKVASLIQGGNSPAALAQIKVAPSVKDVEQLRVILAQNGLLARHPRLDAATQDQIAALLGSRLHRSP' A
#
# COMPACT_ATOMS: atom_id res chain seq x y z
N MET A 1 5.72 -1.44 22.32
CA MET A 1 6.20 -2.41 21.38
C MET A 1 5.43 -2.39 20.10
N SER A 2 6.10 -2.21 19.02
CA SER A 2 5.39 -2.09 17.77
C SER A 2 5.15 -3.46 17.16
N ARG A 3 4.04 -3.58 16.48
CA ARG A 3 3.73 -4.78 15.76
C ARG A 3 4.53 -4.85 14.49
N PRO A 4 4.94 -6.03 14.07
CA PRO A 4 5.58 -6.17 12.78
C PRO A 4 4.59 -5.77 11.68
N PRO A 5 5.05 -5.19 10.58
CA PRO A 5 4.18 -4.80 9.48
C PRO A 5 3.83 -6.03 8.61
N VAL A 6 3.02 -6.91 9.16
CA VAL A 6 2.72 -8.19 8.52
C VAL A 6 2.06 -8.03 7.17
N TRP A 7 1.03 -7.20 7.10
CA TRP A 7 0.33 -6.99 5.82
C TRP A 7 1.26 -6.35 4.79
N ALA A 8 1.98 -5.32 5.20
CA ALA A 8 2.89 -4.61 4.31
C ALA A 8 4.00 -5.54 3.79
N SER A 9 4.56 -6.35 4.67
CA SER A 9 5.60 -7.28 4.29
C SER A 9 5.09 -8.33 3.32
N LYS A 10 3.88 -8.81 3.54
CA LYS A 10 3.27 -9.80 2.68
C LYS A 10 3.04 -9.24 1.27
N VAL A 11 2.50 -8.03 1.20
CA VAL A 11 2.26 -7.39 -0.09
C VAL A 11 3.59 -7.10 -0.80
N ALA A 12 4.58 -6.63 -0.06
CA ALA A 12 5.91 -6.38 -0.63
C ALA A 12 6.51 -7.66 -1.22
N SER A 13 6.30 -8.79 -0.55
CA SER A 13 6.78 -10.07 -1.06
C SER A 13 6.11 -10.45 -2.38
N LEU A 14 4.82 -10.16 -2.51
CA LEU A 14 4.11 -10.40 -3.76
C LEU A 14 4.73 -9.58 -4.90
N ILE A 15 5.06 -8.35 -4.61
CA ILE A 15 5.67 -7.47 -5.60
C ILE A 15 7.05 -7.95 -5.98
N GLN A 16 7.86 -8.31 -5.01
CA GLN A 16 9.21 -8.82 -5.25
C GLN A 16 9.18 -10.13 -6.04
N GLY A 17 8.16 -10.92 -5.84
CA GLY A 17 7.98 -12.17 -6.56
C GLY A 17 7.39 -12.01 -7.96
N GLY A 18 7.12 -10.78 -8.37
CA GLY A 18 6.56 -10.51 -9.70
C GLY A 18 5.06 -10.65 -9.78
N ASN A 19 4.37 -10.75 -8.65
CA ASN A 19 2.91 -10.92 -8.64
C ASN A 19 2.21 -9.59 -8.36
N SER A 20 2.44 -8.63 -9.23
CA SER A 20 1.85 -7.30 -9.10
C SER A 20 0.33 -7.30 -9.10
N PRO A 21 -0.35 -8.12 -9.91
CA PRO A 21 -1.82 -8.12 -9.86
C PRO A 21 -2.38 -8.50 -8.49
N ALA A 22 -1.78 -9.48 -7.83
CA ALA A 22 -2.21 -9.87 -6.49
C ALA A 22 -1.92 -8.77 -5.48
N ALA A 23 -0.77 -8.11 -5.62
CA ALA A 23 -0.40 -7.00 -4.76
C ALA A 23 -1.38 -5.84 -4.91
N LEU A 24 -1.76 -5.50 -6.13
CA LEU A 24 -2.72 -4.43 -6.37
C LEU A 24 -4.07 -4.76 -5.76
N ALA A 25 -4.50 -6.01 -5.84
CA ALA A 25 -5.75 -6.43 -5.23
C ALA A 25 -5.71 -6.25 -3.72
N GLN A 26 -4.60 -6.59 -3.10
CA GLN A 26 -4.44 -6.41 -1.66
C GLN A 26 -4.44 -4.94 -1.27
N ILE A 27 -3.81 -4.10 -2.08
CA ILE A 27 -3.77 -2.66 -1.81
C ILE A 27 -5.17 -2.07 -1.80
N LYS A 28 -6.03 -2.52 -2.72
CA LYS A 28 -7.40 -2.03 -2.81
C LYS A 28 -8.23 -2.35 -1.58
N VAL A 29 -7.86 -3.36 -0.83
CA VAL A 29 -8.57 -3.76 0.39
C VAL A 29 -7.70 -3.57 1.62
N ALA A 30 -6.77 -2.65 1.57
CA ALA A 30 -5.83 -2.41 2.65
C ALA A 30 -6.56 -2.11 3.96
N PRO A 31 -6.05 -2.61 5.08
CA PRO A 31 -6.72 -2.48 6.38
C PRO A 31 -6.75 -1.04 6.90
N SER A 32 -5.72 -0.26 6.64
CA SER A 32 -5.65 1.10 7.15
C SER A 32 -4.63 1.92 6.39
N VAL A 33 -4.70 3.24 6.59
CA VAL A 33 -3.71 4.16 6.01
C VAL A 33 -2.31 3.81 6.49
N LYS A 34 -2.18 3.51 7.76
CA LYS A 34 -0.88 3.19 8.34
C LYS A 34 -0.24 1.97 7.66
N ASP A 35 -1.05 0.96 7.37
CA ASP A 35 -0.54 -0.23 6.69
C ASP A 35 -0.04 0.11 5.29
N VAL A 36 -0.77 0.95 4.58
CA VAL A 36 -0.35 1.37 3.24
C VAL A 36 0.93 2.20 3.31
N GLU A 37 1.03 3.07 4.29
CA GLU A 37 2.24 3.87 4.49
C GLU A 37 3.45 2.99 4.79
N GLN A 38 3.27 1.98 5.62
CA GLN A 38 4.33 1.02 5.91
C GLN A 38 4.77 0.29 4.67
N LEU A 39 3.81 -0.10 3.83
CA LEU A 39 4.11 -0.74 2.57
C LEU A 39 4.95 0.17 1.67
N ARG A 40 4.57 1.43 1.57
CA ARG A 40 5.31 2.40 0.76
C ARG A 40 6.74 2.56 1.24
N VAL A 41 6.95 2.57 2.57
CA VAL A 41 8.29 2.65 3.12
C VAL A 41 9.13 1.44 2.70
N ILE A 42 8.58 0.25 2.81
CA ILE A 42 9.27 -0.96 2.40
C ILE A 42 9.61 -0.93 0.93
N LEU A 43 8.65 -0.55 0.10
CA LEU A 43 8.86 -0.48 -1.34
C LEU A 43 9.92 0.55 -1.71
N ALA A 44 9.90 1.70 -1.04
CA ALA A 44 10.89 2.74 -1.29
C ALA A 44 12.28 2.28 -0.92
N GLN A 45 12.41 1.60 0.21
CA GLN A 45 13.70 1.09 0.67
C GLN A 45 14.30 0.07 -0.29
N ASN A 46 13.46 -0.63 -1.02
CA ASN A 46 13.89 -1.64 -1.98
C ASN A 46 13.90 -1.13 -3.41
N GLY A 47 13.66 0.16 -3.61
CA GLY A 47 13.62 0.76 -4.94
C GLY A 47 12.43 0.33 -5.79
N LEU A 48 11.45 -0.30 -5.18
CA LEU A 48 10.32 -0.84 -5.93
C LEU A 48 9.30 0.22 -6.32
N LEU A 49 9.19 1.30 -5.57
CA LEU A 49 8.28 2.37 -5.96
C LEU A 49 8.71 3.01 -7.28
N ALA A 50 10.01 3.23 -7.42
CA ALA A 50 10.54 3.81 -8.65
C ALA A 50 10.39 2.87 -9.84
N ARG A 51 10.49 1.56 -9.58
CA ARG A 51 10.40 0.55 -10.63
C ARG A 51 8.97 0.21 -11.02
N HIS A 52 8.03 0.51 -10.15
CA HIS A 52 6.62 0.18 -10.36
C HIS A 52 5.75 1.41 -10.15
N PRO A 53 5.69 2.32 -11.13
CA PRO A 53 4.89 3.55 -10.98
C PRO A 53 3.42 3.29 -10.70
N ARG A 54 2.89 2.17 -11.18
CA ARG A 54 1.49 1.82 -10.92
C ARG A 54 1.25 1.52 -9.45
N LEU A 55 2.23 0.89 -8.79
CA LEU A 55 2.12 0.59 -7.37
C LEU A 55 2.25 1.86 -6.55
N ASP A 56 3.13 2.76 -6.98
CA ASP A 56 3.26 4.06 -6.35
C ASP A 56 1.93 4.80 -6.40
N ALA A 57 1.32 4.88 -7.57
CA ALA A 57 0.04 5.54 -7.76
C ALA A 57 -1.08 4.83 -6.99
N ALA A 58 -1.12 3.50 -7.04
CA ALA A 58 -2.16 2.72 -6.37
C ALA A 58 -2.13 2.93 -4.87
N THR A 59 -0.95 2.95 -4.26
CA THR A 59 -0.83 3.15 -2.82
C THR A 59 -1.20 4.57 -2.43
N GLN A 60 -0.81 5.56 -3.23
CA GLN A 60 -1.22 6.95 -2.99
C GLN A 60 -2.73 7.10 -3.09
N ASP A 61 -3.32 6.50 -4.13
CA ASP A 61 -4.76 6.56 -4.34
C ASP A 61 -5.51 5.90 -3.21
N GLN A 62 -4.99 4.79 -2.70
CA GLN A 62 -5.64 4.08 -1.60
C GLN A 62 -5.57 4.88 -0.31
N ILE A 63 -4.46 5.53 -0.03
CA ILE A 63 -4.35 6.41 1.12
C ILE A 63 -5.38 7.54 1.01
N ALA A 64 -5.46 8.15 -0.16
CA ALA A 64 -6.43 9.23 -0.40
C ALA A 64 -7.86 8.73 -0.23
N ALA A 65 -8.16 7.54 -0.72
CA ALA A 65 -9.49 6.96 -0.60
C ALA A 65 -9.85 6.68 0.85
N LEU A 66 -8.93 6.15 1.63
CA LEU A 66 -9.18 5.86 3.03
C LEU A 66 -9.36 7.14 3.85
N LEU A 67 -8.56 8.16 3.57
CA LEU A 67 -8.70 9.45 4.22
C LEU A 67 -9.94 10.17 3.74
N GLY A 68 -10.23 10.11 2.47
CA GLY A 68 -11.38 10.75 1.88
C GLY A 68 -12.69 10.19 2.39
N SER A 69 -12.73 8.87 2.57
CA SER A 69 -13.90 8.21 3.11
C SER A 69 -14.21 8.70 4.52
N ARG A 70 -13.20 9.07 5.27
CA ARG A 70 -13.35 9.59 6.59
C ARG A 70 -13.70 11.06 6.62
N LEU A 71 -13.08 11.83 5.74
CA LEU A 71 -13.25 13.27 5.67
C LEU A 71 -14.40 13.69 4.79
N HIS A 72 -14.73 12.87 3.82
CA HIS A 72 -15.77 13.17 2.87
C HIS A 72 -17.12 12.90 3.47
N ARG A 73 -17.67 13.92 4.06
CA ARG A 73 -18.98 13.83 4.67
C ARG A 73 -19.94 14.49 3.77
N SER A 74 -20.95 13.79 3.47
CA SER A 74 -21.97 14.40 2.69
C SER A 74 -22.58 15.50 3.45
N PRO A 75 -22.79 16.58 2.89
CA PRO A 75 -23.46 17.68 3.53
C PRO A 75 -24.88 17.34 3.90
#